data_b765ee2a74a5da6b407288cf038a1028
#
_entry.id   b765ee2a74a5da6b407288cf038a1028
#
_cell.length_a   1.000
_cell.length_b   1.000
_cell.length_c   1.000
_cell.angle_alpha   90.00
_cell.angle_beta   90.00
_cell.angle_gamma   90.00
#
_symmetry.space_group_name_H-M   'P 1'
#
loop_
_entity.id
_entity.type
_entity.pdbx_description
1 polymer ?
#
loop_
_entity_poly.entity_id
_entity_poly.type
_entity_poly.pdbx_seq_one_letter_code
_entity_poly.pdbx_strand_id
1 'polypeptide(L)'
;PKFETDESKPVFQEIKRRLDLQGKQGSELNGNRISILEATSSSNGLVKTFSRNIEAHVLSPVKKEGEASNAAQADVNDASLVIRWTVKVFGGMNRIMLGGDATVEVWDRIWQNYQNNTDKLSWHILLAPHHCAIDAIARKNKDGKYEYSENALNALGQVISDGFVVSSSKEIKHNDDLLPSWEAKQKYLGMLKDADEARFLNPDTRANAPLLYSPLQDDKPEPVVF
;
A
#
# COMPACT_ATOMS: atom_id res chain seq x y z
N PRO A 1 3.04 11.58 21.67
CA PRO A 1 3.36 11.67 20.25
C PRO A 1 3.21 13.10 19.77
N LYS A 2 4.17 13.59 18.96
CA LYS A 2 4.23 14.99 18.47
C LYS A 2 3.12 15.35 17.43
N PHE A 3 2.13 14.48 17.25
CA PHE A 3 1.10 14.59 16.19
C PHE A 3 -0.33 14.73 16.73
N GLU A 4 -0.51 14.92 18.04
CA GLU A 4 -1.82 15.23 18.58
C GLU A 4 -2.20 16.67 18.22
N THR A 5 -3.02 16.82 17.19
CA THR A 5 -3.78 18.06 16.96
C THR A 5 -5.07 18.01 17.78
N ASP A 6 -5.68 19.15 18.05
CA ASP A 6 -6.96 19.18 18.77
C ASP A 6 -8.06 18.41 18.02
N GLU A 7 -7.97 18.33 16.69
CA GLU A 7 -8.91 17.58 15.83
C GLU A 7 -8.69 16.07 15.92
N SER A 8 -7.45 15.61 16.04
CA SER A 8 -7.11 14.18 16.12
C SER A 8 -7.27 13.59 17.53
N LYS A 9 -7.30 14.42 18.55
CA LYS A 9 -7.34 14.02 19.97
C LYS A 9 -8.48 13.04 20.32
N PRO A 10 -9.74 13.25 19.85
CA PRO A 10 -10.81 12.28 20.12
C PRO A 10 -10.54 10.90 19.54
N VAL A 11 -9.91 10.82 18.35
CA VAL A 11 -9.57 9.56 17.68
C VAL A 11 -8.51 8.82 18.49
N PHE A 12 -7.44 9.50 18.93
CA PHE A 12 -6.40 8.90 19.76
C PHE A 12 -6.94 8.43 21.11
N GLN A 13 -7.84 9.20 21.74
CA GLN A 13 -8.48 8.80 22.99
C GLN A 13 -9.32 7.52 22.81
N GLU A 14 -10.06 7.41 21.71
CA GLU A 14 -10.86 6.22 21.40
C GLU A 14 -9.97 5.00 21.09
N ILE A 15 -8.89 5.17 20.33
CA ILE A 15 -7.92 4.12 20.09
C ILE A 15 -7.31 3.64 21.42
N LYS A 16 -6.88 4.56 22.28
CA LYS A 16 -6.32 4.23 23.60
C LYS A 16 -7.34 3.48 24.45
N ARG A 17 -8.58 3.96 24.51
CA ARG A 17 -9.67 3.29 25.23
C ARG A 17 -9.86 1.85 24.76
N ARG A 18 -9.82 1.60 23.45
CA ARG A 18 -9.94 0.25 22.88
C ARG A 18 -8.72 -0.62 23.17
N LEU A 19 -7.52 -0.06 23.18
CA LEU A 19 -6.30 -0.78 23.55
C LEU A 19 -6.34 -1.20 25.03
N ASP A 20 -6.88 -0.37 25.92
CA ASP A 20 -7.05 -0.67 27.34
C ASP A 20 -8.04 -1.82 27.60
N LEU A 21 -8.89 -2.15 26.61
CA LEU A 21 -9.77 -3.33 26.63
C LEU A 21 -9.09 -4.61 26.13
N GLN A 22 -7.86 -4.53 25.66
CA GLN A 22 -7.14 -5.67 25.14
C GLN A 22 -6.86 -6.68 26.26
N GLY A 23 -7.22 -7.95 26.05
CA GLY A 23 -7.10 -9.00 27.06
C GLY A 23 -8.31 -9.13 28.02
N LYS A 24 -9.25 -8.19 28.00
CA LYS A 24 -10.51 -8.32 28.73
C LYS A 24 -11.49 -9.23 27.99
N GLN A 25 -12.42 -9.81 28.74
CA GLN A 25 -13.47 -10.69 28.20
C GLN A 25 -14.86 -10.12 28.53
N GLY A 26 -15.85 -10.50 27.71
CA GLY A 26 -17.25 -10.17 27.95
C GLY A 26 -17.85 -9.19 26.93
N SER A 27 -19.04 -8.69 27.25
CA SER A 27 -19.82 -7.80 26.39
C SER A 27 -19.14 -6.44 26.12
N GLU A 28 -18.24 -6.01 26.99
CA GLU A 28 -17.44 -4.80 26.83
C GLU A 28 -16.59 -4.79 25.55
N LEU A 29 -16.29 -5.99 25.02
CA LEU A 29 -15.50 -6.15 23.80
C LEU A 29 -16.33 -6.06 22.52
N ASN A 30 -17.67 -6.11 22.61
CA ASN A 30 -18.52 -6.07 21.44
C ASN A 30 -18.37 -4.71 20.70
N GLY A 31 -17.92 -4.78 19.44
CA GLY A 31 -17.67 -3.61 18.61
C GLY A 31 -16.44 -2.78 18.99
N ASN A 32 -15.72 -3.14 20.07
CA ASN A 32 -14.58 -2.36 20.58
C ASN A 32 -13.22 -3.05 20.33
N ARG A 33 -13.19 -4.14 19.61
CA ARG A 33 -11.94 -4.88 19.40
C ARG A 33 -10.98 -4.12 18.51
N ILE A 34 -9.71 -4.06 18.94
CA ILE A 34 -8.57 -3.66 18.13
C ILE A 34 -7.71 -4.91 17.90
N SER A 35 -7.29 -5.10 16.67
CA SER A 35 -6.25 -6.07 16.33
C SER A 35 -5.00 -5.30 15.93
N ILE A 36 -3.89 -5.57 16.60
CA ILE A 36 -2.59 -5.08 16.16
C ILE A 36 -2.13 -6.00 15.04
N LEU A 37 -1.90 -5.42 13.87
CA LEU A 37 -1.45 -6.13 12.68
C LEU A 37 0.03 -5.84 12.49
N GLU A 38 0.83 -6.90 12.51
CA GLU A 38 2.26 -6.84 12.20
C GLU A 38 2.57 -7.97 11.23
N ALA A 39 3.27 -7.68 10.15
CA ALA A 39 3.83 -8.73 9.32
C ALA A 39 4.97 -9.42 10.10
N THR A 40 5.00 -10.73 10.08
CA THR A 40 6.12 -11.47 10.66
C THR A 40 7.31 -11.38 9.72
N SER A 41 8.54 -11.49 10.26
CA SER A 41 9.79 -11.54 9.48
C SER A 41 9.88 -12.76 8.56
N SER A 42 8.91 -13.68 8.64
CA SER A 42 8.81 -14.83 7.74
C SER A 42 8.12 -14.44 6.44
N SER A 43 8.55 -15.06 5.33
CA SER A 43 7.96 -14.92 3.98
C SER A 43 6.46 -15.25 3.89
N ASN A 44 5.85 -15.67 4.97
CA ASN A 44 4.41 -15.97 5.03
C ASN A 44 3.55 -14.79 5.45
N GLY A 45 4.15 -13.76 6.08
CA GLY A 45 3.44 -12.58 6.55
C GLY A 45 2.23 -12.88 7.45
N LEU A 46 1.50 -11.85 7.82
CA LEU A 46 0.23 -12.00 8.51
C LEU A 46 -0.91 -12.02 7.49
N VAL A 47 -1.61 -13.14 7.40
CA VAL A 47 -2.83 -13.27 6.59
C VAL A 47 -4.04 -13.21 7.50
N LYS A 48 -4.97 -12.31 7.21
CA LYS A 48 -6.23 -12.15 7.92
C LYS A 48 -7.40 -12.45 6.99
N THR A 49 -8.17 -13.49 7.30
CA THR A 49 -9.37 -13.83 6.55
C THR A 49 -10.57 -13.13 7.16
N PHE A 50 -11.25 -12.29 6.39
CA PHE A 50 -12.46 -11.57 6.81
C PHE A 50 -13.73 -12.33 6.43
N SER A 51 -13.69 -13.06 5.33
CA SER A 51 -14.73 -13.95 4.88
C SER A 51 -14.13 -15.01 3.96
N ARG A 52 -14.94 -15.99 3.52
CA ARG A 52 -14.49 -16.96 2.51
C ARG A 52 -13.99 -16.33 1.20
N ASN A 53 -14.40 -15.08 0.96
CA ASN A 53 -14.11 -14.36 -0.28
C ASN A 53 -13.14 -13.18 -0.11
N ILE A 54 -12.81 -12.79 1.13
CA ILE A 54 -11.98 -11.59 1.39
C ILE A 54 -10.86 -11.95 2.36
N GLU A 55 -9.64 -11.70 1.91
CA GLU A 55 -8.42 -11.97 2.64
C GLU A 55 -7.48 -10.77 2.55
N ALA A 56 -6.86 -10.39 3.65
CA ALA A 56 -5.83 -9.35 3.70
C ALA A 56 -4.49 -9.98 4.06
N HIS A 57 -3.49 -9.70 3.27
CA HIS A 57 -2.11 -10.05 3.54
C HIS A 57 -1.35 -8.79 3.94
N VAL A 58 -0.93 -8.70 5.20
CA VAL A 58 -0.18 -7.58 5.76
C VAL A 58 1.30 -7.77 5.42
N LEU A 59 1.87 -6.87 4.66
CA LEU A 59 3.26 -6.90 4.20
C LEU A 59 4.16 -6.00 5.05
N SER A 60 3.61 -4.93 5.64
CA SER A 60 4.28 -3.99 6.52
C SER A 60 3.27 -3.45 7.56
N PRO A 61 3.68 -3.04 8.78
CA PRO A 61 5.06 -3.08 9.31
C PRO A 61 5.53 -4.50 9.60
N VAL A 62 6.81 -4.74 9.42
CA VAL A 62 7.46 -6.02 9.74
C VAL A 62 8.06 -5.90 11.13
N LYS A 63 7.73 -6.83 12.02
CA LYS A 63 8.35 -6.92 13.32
C LYS A 63 9.81 -7.35 13.17
N LYS A 64 10.74 -6.52 13.62
CA LYS A 64 12.16 -6.87 13.72
C LYS A 64 12.37 -7.65 15.01
N GLU A 65 12.82 -8.90 14.90
CA GLU A 65 13.25 -9.68 16.06
C GLU A 65 14.50 -9.02 16.67
N GLY A 66 14.43 -8.67 17.96
CA GLY A 66 15.59 -8.19 18.73
C GLY A 66 15.86 -6.68 18.68
N GLU A 67 15.16 -5.90 17.86
CA GLU A 67 15.23 -4.43 17.97
C GLU A 67 14.18 -3.95 18.98
N ALA A 68 14.65 -3.56 20.18
CA ALA A 68 13.89 -2.63 20.99
C ALA A 68 13.65 -1.40 20.11
N SER A 69 12.38 -1.07 19.89
CA SER A 69 11.99 0.05 19.05
C SER A 69 12.67 1.33 19.53
N ASN A 70 13.81 1.67 18.93
CA ASN A 70 14.35 3.01 19.01
C ASN A 70 13.45 3.91 18.13
N ALA A 71 12.19 4.00 18.54
CA ALA A 71 11.12 4.74 17.86
C ALA A 71 11.38 6.25 17.79
N ALA A 72 12.53 6.71 18.26
CA ALA A 72 12.86 8.13 18.32
C ALA A 72 13.48 8.68 17.02
N GLN A 73 13.83 7.83 16.04
CA GLN A 73 14.53 8.25 14.82
C GLN A 73 13.98 7.63 13.51
N ALA A 74 13.00 6.74 13.58
CA ALA A 74 12.37 6.22 12.37
C ALA A 74 11.44 7.28 11.77
N ASP A 75 11.47 7.45 10.46
CA ASP A 75 10.45 8.20 9.74
C ASP A 75 9.09 7.56 10.06
N VAL A 76 8.07 8.39 10.26
CA VAL A 76 6.71 7.92 10.54
C VAL A 76 6.23 6.98 9.43
N ASN A 77 6.63 7.28 8.20
CA ASN A 77 6.26 6.51 7.01
C ASN A 77 6.96 5.15 6.94
N ASP A 78 8.06 4.94 7.69
CA ASP A 78 8.70 3.62 7.81
C ASP A 78 7.85 2.58 8.54
N ALA A 79 6.82 3.02 9.26
CA ALA A 79 5.81 2.17 9.89
C ALA A 79 4.51 2.09 9.08
N SER A 80 4.50 2.56 7.85
CA SER A 80 3.32 2.54 6.99
C SER A 80 2.77 1.13 6.81
N LEU A 81 1.45 1.05 6.85
CA LEU A 81 0.72 -0.18 6.66
C LEU A 81 0.63 -0.49 5.17
N VAL A 82 1.27 -1.58 4.75
CA VAL A 82 1.15 -2.11 3.40
C VAL A 82 0.33 -3.39 3.45
N ILE A 83 -0.78 -3.40 2.73
CA ILE A 83 -1.72 -4.52 2.69
C ILE A 83 -2.01 -4.90 1.24
N ARG A 84 -1.97 -6.20 0.96
CA ARG A 84 -2.54 -6.77 -0.25
C ARG A 84 -3.86 -7.46 0.08
N TRP A 85 -4.94 -6.94 -0.47
CA TRP A 85 -6.24 -7.58 -0.42
C TRP A 85 -6.37 -8.61 -1.53
N THR A 86 -7.00 -9.73 -1.20
CA THR A 86 -7.46 -10.73 -2.17
C THR A 86 -8.96 -10.82 -2.07
N VAL A 87 -9.66 -10.56 -3.18
CA VAL A 87 -11.11 -10.61 -3.27
C VAL A 87 -11.48 -11.66 -4.30
N LYS A 88 -12.17 -12.72 -3.87
CA LYS A 88 -12.64 -13.82 -4.71
C LYS A 88 -14.07 -13.53 -5.15
N VAL A 89 -14.30 -13.44 -6.46
CA VAL A 89 -15.63 -13.17 -7.05
C VAL A 89 -15.86 -14.08 -8.25
N PHE A 90 -17.01 -14.73 -8.31
CA PHE A 90 -17.50 -15.53 -9.45
C PHE A 90 -16.46 -16.23 -10.34
N GLY A 91 -15.58 -17.03 -9.70
CA GLY A 91 -14.56 -17.80 -10.43
C GLY A 91 -13.23 -17.09 -10.67
N GLY A 92 -13.14 -15.80 -10.33
CA GLY A 92 -11.90 -15.02 -10.41
C GLY A 92 -11.35 -14.60 -9.06
N MET A 93 -10.14 -14.08 -9.07
CA MET A 93 -9.46 -13.55 -7.89
C MET A 93 -8.83 -12.22 -8.25
N ASN A 94 -9.19 -11.15 -7.52
CA ASN A 94 -8.60 -9.84 -7.66
C ASN A 94 -7.68 -9.54 -6.50
N ARG A 95 -6.55 -8.95 -6.78
CA ARG A 95 -5.54 -8.56 -5.80
C ARG A 95 -5.34 -7.05 -5.86
N ILE A 96 -5.55 -6.40 -4.72
CA ILE A 96 -5.44 -4.95 -4.58
C ILE A 96 -4.33 -4.66 -3.59
N MET A 97 -3.30 -3.95 -4.02
CA MET A 97 -2.17 -3.54 -3.20
C MET A 97 -2.39 -2.10 -2.74
N LEU A 98 -2.43 -1.90 -1.43
CA LEU A 98 -2.50 -0.59 -0.79
C LEU A 98 -1.17 -0.32 -0.11
N GLY A 99 -0.41 0.64 -0.62
CA GLY A 99 0.94 0.94 -0.15
C GLY A 99 1.00 1.92 1.02
N GLY A 100 -0.09 2.62 1.34
CA GLY A 100 -0.03 3.72 2.30
C GLY A 100 1.02 4.76 1.90
N ASP A 101 1.67 5.38 2.87
CA ASP A 101 2.76 6.32 2.64
C ASP A 101 4.15 5.64 2.76
N ALA A 102 4.21 4.36 2.40
CA ALA A 102 5.42 3.55 2.50
C ALA A 102 6.55 4.12 1.64
N THR A 103 7.70 4.35 2.29
CA THR A 103 8.93 4.83 1.66
C THR A 103 9.69 3.69 0.98
N VAL A 104 10.73 4.03 0.26
CA VAL A 104 11.61 3.08 -0.41
C VAL A 104 12.21 2.05 0.57
N GLU A 105 12.48 2.45 1.82
CA GLU A 105 12.99 1.57 2.89
C GLU A 105 11.99 0.46 3.23
N VAL A 106 10.71 0.79 3.24
CA VAL A 106 9.63 -0.19 3.47
C VAL A 106 9.57 -1.19 2.33
N TRP A 107 9.59 -0.72 1.09
CA TRP A 107 9.53 -1.57 -0.10
C TRP A 107 10.75 -2.46 -0.26
N ASP A 108 11.94 -1.97 0.11
CA ASP A 108 13.16 -2.78 0.14
C ASP A 108 13.05 -3.94 1.13
N ARG A 109 12.55 -3.68 2.34
CA ARG A 109 12.30 -4.72 3.35
C ARG A 109 11.25 -5.73 2.87
N ILE A 110 10.19 -5.25 2.24
CA ILE A 110 9.18 -6.13 1.64
C ILE A 110 9.83 -7.03 0.59
N TRP A 111 10.63 -6.47 -0.32
CA TRP A 111 11.33 -7.27 -1.32
C TRP A 111 12.25 -8.32 -0.71
N GLN A 112 13.07 -7.94 0.26
CA GLN A 112 13.97 -8.87 0.96
C GLN A 112 13.21 -10.06 1.57
N ASN A 113 12.02 -9.82 2.09
CA ASN A 113 11.20 -10.87 2.70
C ASN A 113 10.50 -11.76 1.68
N TYR A 114 10.15 -11.24 0.51
CA TYR A 114 9.26 -11.92 -0.43
C TYR A 114 9.88 -12.24 -1.80
N GLN A 115 11.14 -11.88 -2.07
CA GLN A 115 11.80 -12.13 -3.37
C GLN A 115 11.78 -13.60 -3.80
N ASN A 116 11.74 -14.55 -2.86
CA ASN A 116 11.60 -15.98 -3.13
C ASN A 116 10.14 -16.45 -3.21
N ASN A 117 9.16 -15.56 -3.04
CA ASN A 117 7.74 -15.85 -3.09
C ASN A 117 6.95 -14.64 -3.61
N THR A 118 7.31 -14.19 -4.80
CA THR A 118 6.81 -12.94 -5.39
C THR A 118 5.30 -12.96 -5.68
N ASP A 119 4.68 -14.14 -5.77
CA ASP A 119 3.21 -14.24 -5.85
C ASP A 119 2.50 -13.51 -4.71
N LYS A 120 3.14 -13.41 -3.54
CA LYS A 120 2.62 -12.65 -2.39
C LYS A 120 2.60 -11.14 -2.62
N LEU A 121 3.37 -10.64 -3.57
CA LEU A 121 3.45 -9.22 -3.94
C LEU A 121 2.60 -8.89 -5.16
N SER A 122 2.09 -9.91 -5.87
CA SER A 122 1.37 -9.70 -7.12
C SER A 122 0.04 -8.98 -6.94
N TRP A 123 -0.31 -8.13 -7.90
CA TRP A 123 -1.49 -7.28 -7.86
C TRP A 123 -2.11 -7.05 -9.24
N HIS A 124 -3.44 -6.81 -9.25
CA HIS A 124 -4.20 -6.31 -10.40
C HIS A 124 -4.42 -4.79 -10.28
N ILE A 125 -4.51 -4.29 -9.04
CA ILE A 125 -4.64 -2.87 -8.77
C ILE A 125 -3.60 -2.48 -7.72
N LEU A 126 -2.78 -1.49 -8.04
CA LEU A 126 -1.85 -0.87 -7.12
C LEU A 126 -2.31 0.57 -6.82
N LEU A 127 -2.60 0.87 -5.57
CA LEU A 127 -2.64 2.26 -5.14
C LEU A 127 -1.21 2.74 -4.97
N ALA A 128 -0.78 3.67 -5.84
CA ALA A 128 0.57 4.19 -5.85
C ALA A 128 0.96 4.73 -4.46
N PRO A 129 2.03 4.21 -3.84
CA PRO A 129 2.43 4.61 -2.50
C PRO A 129 2.69 6.11 -2.41
N HIS A 130 2.42 6.67 -1.24
CA HIS A 130 2.70 8.05 -0.88
C HIS A 130 2.25 9.04 -1.98
N HIS A 131 1.02 8.87 -2.48
CA HIS A 131 0.41 9.71 -3.52
C HIS A 131 1.26 9.84 -4.80
N CYS A 132 1.95 8.75 -5.19
CA CYS A 132 2.91 8.72 -6.30
C CYS A 132 4.16 9.59 -6.06
N ALA A 133 4.67 9.59 -4.82
CA ALA A 133 5.91 10.29 -4.48
C ALA A 133 7.15 9.55 -4.97
N ILE A 134 8.22 10.32 -5.22
CA ILE A 134 9.51 9.77 -5.64
C ILE A 134 10.18 8.95 -4.53
N ASP A 135 10.00 9.33 -3.26
CA ASP A 135 10.59 8.67 -2.11
C ASP A 135 10.03 7.26 -1.81
N ALA A 136 8.93 6.89 -2.46
CA ALA A 136 8.45 5.52 -2.43
C ALA A 136 9.34 4.54 -3.22
N ILE A 137 10.14 5.04 -4.17
CA ILE A 137 10.92 4.22 -5.11
C ILE A 137 12.39 4.62 -5.21
N ALA A 138 12.80 5.74 -4.62
CA ALA A 138 14.15 6.25 -4.71
C ALA A 138 14.62 6.91 -3.42
N ARG A 139 15.93 6.90 -3.20
CA ARG A 139 16.61 7.59 -2.11
C ARG A 139 17.33 8.81 -2.62
N LYS A 140 17.36 9.85 -1.79
CA LYS A 140 18.21 11.00 -2.05
C LYS A 140 19.64 10.68 -1.61
N ASN A 141 20.58 10.74 -2.53
CA ASN A 141 22.01 10.55 -2.24
C ASN A 141 22.62 11.79 -1.61
N LYS A 142 23.93 11.73 -1.28
CA LYS A 142 24.67 12.81 -0.65
C LYS A 142 24.74 14.08 -1.50
N ASP A 143 24.64 13.95 -2.81
CA ASP A 143 24.67 15.07 -3.77
C ASP A 143 23.26 15.64 -4.02
N GLY A 144 22.27 15.14 -3.31
CA GLY A 144 20.88 15.56 -3.43
C GLY A 144 20.14 14.97 -4.63
N LYS A 145 20.72 14.03 -5.36
CA LYS A 145 20.10 13.34 -6.50
C LYS A 145 19.35 12.10 -6.04
N TYR A 146 18.27 11.76 -6.74
CA TYR A 146 17.52 10.55 -6.49
C TYR A 146 18.17 9.33 -7.16
N GLU A 147 18.33 8.26 -6.39
CA GLU A 147 18.79 6.95 -6.83
C GLU A 147 17.68 5.94 -6.61
N TYR A 148 17.24 5.33 -7.69
CA TYR A 148 16.15 4.34 -7.66
C TYR A 148 16.61 3.05 -6.97
N SER A 149 15.73 2.49 -6.13
CA SER A 149 15.95 1.17 -5.56
C SER A 149 15.41 0.09 -6.49
N GLU A 150 16.27 -0.80 -6.95
CA GLU A 150 15.85 -1.97 -7.71
C GLU A 150 14.94 -2.88 -6.87
N ASN A 151 15.20 -3.01 -5.57
CA ASN A 151 14.37 -3.82 -4.69
C ASN A 151 12.95 -3.27 -4.58
N ALA A 152 12.80 -1.95 -4.38
CA ALA A 152 11.49 -1.32 -4.32
C ALA A 152 10.75 -1.44 -5.66
N LEU A 153 11.44 -1.22 -6.78
CA LEU A 153 10.87 -1.38 -8.11
C LEU A 153 10.45 -2.84 -8.38
N ASN A 154 11.26 -3.81 -7.95
CA ASN A 154 10.93 -5.21 -8.06
C ASN A 154 9.73 -5.61 -7.19
N ALA A 155 9.65 -5.09 -5.95
CA ALA A 155 8.50 -5.34 -5.07
C ALA A 155 7.20 -4.80 -5.66
N LEU A 156 7.23 -3.59 -6.21
CA LEU A 156 6.09 -2.92 -6.80
C LEU A 156 5.74 -3.43 -8.20
N GLY A 157 6.72 -3.96 -8.94
CA GLY A 157 6.56 -4.42 -10.32
C GLY A 157 5.87 -5.79 -10.49
N GLN A 158 5.28 -6.37 -9.43
CA GLN A 158 4.63 -7.68 -9.50
C GLN A 158 3.19 -7.59 -10.04
N VAL A 159 3.03 -6.88 -11.14
CA VAL A 159 1.73 -6.73 -11.84
C VAL A 159 1.26 -8.04 -12.44
N ILE A 160 -0.04 -8.33 -12.34
CA ILE A 160 -0.70 -9.47 -12.99
C ILE A 160 -1.42 -8.95 -14.24
N SER A 161 -1.07 -9.53 -15.39
CA SER A 161 -1.72 -9.25 -16.68
C SER A 161 -1.97 -7.76 -16.93
N ASP A 162 -3.22 -7.40 -17.05
CA ASP A 162 -3.69 -6.06 -17.41
C ASP A 162 -3.95 -5.20 -16.16
N GLY A 163 -3.01 -5.16 -15.22
CA GLY A 163 -3.16 -4.40 -13.98
C GLY A 163 -3.26 -2.88 -14.17
N PHE A 164 -3.74 -2.21 -13.12
CA PHE A 164 -3.92 -0.77 -13.07
C PHE A 164 -3.13 -0.17 -11.91
N VAL A 165 -2.56 1.00 -12.14
CA VAL A 165 -2.03 1.86 -11.06
C VAL A 165 -2.99 3.01 -10.84
N VAL A 166 -3.32 3.26 -9.59
CA VAL A 166 -4.18 4.37 -9.17
C VAL A 166 -3.37 5.32 -8.31
N SER A 167 -3.30 6.59 -8.67
CA SER A 167 -2.64 7.61 -7.85
C SER A 167 -3.68 8.49 -7.17
N SER A 168 -3.70 8.48 -5.84
CA SER A 168 -4.55 9.35 -5.01
C SER A 168 -3.93 10.77 -4.85
N SER A 169 -3.50 11.36 -5.96
CA SER A 169 -2.85 12.67 -5.98
C SER A 169 -3.61 13.65 -6.87
N LYS A 170 -3.23 14.95 -6.79
CA LYS A 170 -3.56 15.91 -7.85
C LYS A 170 -3.07 15.40 -9.19
N GLU A 171 -3.51 16.04 -10.29
CA GLU A 171 -2.96 15.81 -11.63
C GLU A 171 -1.43 15.87 -11.61
N ILE A 172 -0.78 14.86 -12.19
CA ILE A 172 0.69 14.75 -12.23
C ILE A 172 1.20 15.38 -13.51
N LYS A 173 1.95 16.48 -13.37
CA LYS A 173 2.52 17.25 -14.48
C LYS A 173 4.02 16.94 -14.64
N HIS A 174 4.54 17.15 -15.83
CA HIS A 174 5.94 16.87 -16.18
C HIS A 174 6.98 17.56 -15.26
N ASN A 175 6.61 18.66 -14.61
CA ASN A 175 7.46 19.40 -13.68
C ASN A 175 7.18 19.12 -12.20
N ASP A 176 6.38 18.10 -11.88
CA ASP A 176 6.16 17.66 -10.51
C ASP A 176 7.31 16.74 -10.08
N ASP A 177 8.11 17.20 -9.10
CA ASP A 177 9.38 16.55 -8.76
C ASP A 177 9.28 15.60 -7.57
N LEU A 178 8.38 15.87 -6.59
CA LEU A 178 8.40 15.19 -5.30
C LEU A 178 7.10 14.44 -4.99
N LEU A 179 6.01 15.19 -4.83
CA LEU A 179 4.73 14.70 -4.34
C LEU A 179 3.55 15.47 -4.99
N PRO A 180 2.89 14.90 -5.98
CA PRO A 180 3.28 13.71 -6.72
C PRO A 180 4.53 13.93 -7.56
N SER A 181 5.14 12.86 -8.09
CA SER A 181 6.33 12.92 -8.92
C SER A 181 6.03 12.39 -10.33
N TRP A 182 6.44 13.18 -11.34
CA TRP A 182 6.39 12.74 -12.74
C TRP A 182 7.29 11.54 -12.99
N GLU A 183 8.50 11.53 -12.42
CA GLU A 183 9.44 10.44 -12.56
C GLU A 183 8.89 9.14 -11.95
N ALA A 184 8.25 9.24 -10.78
CA ALA A 184 7.58 8.09 -10.17
C ALA A 184 6.46 7.56 -11.07
N LYS A 185 5.62 8.44 -11.64
CA LYS A 185 4.60 8.05 -12.63
C LYS A 185 5.21 7.27 -13.79
N GLN A 186 6.33 7.75 -14.35
CA GLN A 186 7.00 7.06 -15.47
C GLN A 186 7.50 5.66 -15.07
N LYS A 187 7.98 5.49 -13.83
CA LYS A 187 8.38 4.18 -13.33
C LYS A 187 7.19 3.23 -13.18
N TYR A 188 6.06 3.71 -12.66
CA TYR A 188 4.83 2.91 -12.56
C TYR A 188 4.27 2.55 -13.94
N LEU A 189 4.30 3.48 -14.90
CA LEU A 189 3.91 3.18 -16.28
C LEU A 189 4.79 2.10 -16.90
N GLY A 190 6.11 2.14 -16.65
CA GLY A 190 7.04 1.11 -17.13
C GLY A 190 6.81 -0.29 -16.52
N MET A 191 6.06 -0.42 -15.42
CA MET A 191 5.65 -1.71 -14.85
C MET A 191 4.42 -2.28 -15.56
N LEU A 192 3.61 -1.42 -16.18
CA LEU A 192 2.39 -1.82 -16.88
C LEU A 192 2.73 -2.37 -18.27
N LYS A 193 1.91 -3.30 -18.75
CA LYS A 193 2.05 -3.84 -20.09
C LYS A 193 1.96 -2.71 -21.12
N ASP A 194 2.93 -2.68 -22.03
CA ASP A 194 3.02 -1.69 -23.11
C ASP A 194 3.10 -0.23 -22.62
N ALA A 195 3.41 0.00 -21.33
CA ALA A 195 3.42 1.32 -20.69
C ALA A 195 2.12 2.12 -20.97
N ASP A 196 0.99 1.43 -20.97
CA ASP A 196 -0.31 1.99 -21.33
C ASP A 196 -0.78 3.04 -20.31
N GLU A 197 -0.79 4.31 -20.71
CA GLU A 197 -1.23 5.43 -19.89
C GLU A 197 -2.71 5.32 -19.46
N ALA A 198 -3.55 4.63 -20.22
CA ALA A 198 -4.95 4.41 -19.86
C ALA A 198 -5.09 3.56 -18.58
N ARG A 199 -4.03 2.83 -18.21
CA ARG A 199 -3.96 2.00 -17.01
C ARG A 199 -3.37 2.72 -15.80
N PHE A 200 -2.87 3.93 -15.98
CA PHE A 200 -2.50 4.81 -14.88
C PHE A 200 -3.64 5.80 -14.61
N LEU A 201 -4.34 5.57 -13.52
CA LEU A 201 -5.55 6.31 -13.19
C LEU A 201 -5.25 7.39 -12.16
N ASN A 202 -5.52 8.63 -12.51
CA ASN A 202 -5.51 9.74 -11.57
C ASN A 202 -6.93 10.32 -11.48
N PRO A 203 -7.64 10.13 -10.34
CA PRO A 203 -9.03 10.58 -10.18
C PRO A 203 -9.23 12.07 -10.38
N ASP A 204 -8.21 12.89 -10.09
CA ASP A 204 -8.31 14.35 -10.22
C ASP A 204 -8.40 14.80 -11.68
N THR A 205 -7.90 13.99 -12.62
CA THR A 205 -7.99 14.28 -14.06
C THR A 205 -9.32 13.85 -14.69
N ARG A 206 -10.07 13.02 -14.00
CA ARG A 206 -11.37 12.50 -14.45
C ARG A 206 -12.48 13.16 -13.66
N ALA A 207 -12.91 14.33 -14.11
CA ALA A 207 -13.95 15.12 -13.42
C ALA A 207 -15.15 14.22 -13.02
N ASN A 208 -15.24 13.92 -11.72
CA ASN A 208 -16.41 13.35 -11.02
C ASN A 208 -16.90 11.95 -11.45
N ALA A 209 -16.15 11.17 -12.21
CA ALA A 209 -16.56 9.80 -12.51
C ALA A 209 -16.00 8.82 -11.45
N PRO A 210 -16.84 8.08 -10.73
CA PRO A 210 -16.36 7.02 -9.86
C PRO A 210 -15.67 5.94 -10.68
N LEU A 211 -14.49 5.52 -10.25
CA LEU A 211 -13.81 4.37 -10.86
C LEU A 211 -14.50 3.10 -10.38
N LEU A 212 -15.30 2.52 -11.24
CA LEU A 212 -15.83 1.18 -11.01
C LEU A 212 -15.03 0.19 -11.84
N TYR A 213 -14.35 -0.68 -11.14
CA TYR A 213 -13.67 -1.83 -11.72
C TYR A 213 -14.64 -2.99 -11.79
N SER A 214 -14.95 -3.47 -13.00
CA SER A 214 -15.71 -4.72 -13.16
C SER A 214 -14.73 -5.89 -13.32
N PRO A 215 -14.63 -6.78 -12.34
CA PRO A 215 -13.73 -7.92 -12.42
C PRO A 215 -14.24 -9.07 -13.30
N LEU A 216 -15.31 -8.90 -14.08
CA LEU A 216 -16.19 -10.03 -14.40
C LEU A 216 -16.54 -10.24 -15.86
N GLN A 217 -15.81 -9.75 -16.83
CA GLN A 217 -16.04 -10.21 -18.20
C GLN A 217 -14.73 -10.48 -18.93
N ASP A 218 -14.54 -11.74 -19.26
CA ASP A 218 -13.59 -12.28 -20.22
C ASP A 218 -12.15 -11.73 -20.13
N ASP A 219 -11.38 -12.20 -19.16
CA ASP A 219 -9.92 -12.01 -19.05
C ASP A 219 -9.39 -10.57 -19.29
N LYS A 220 -10.26 -9.59 -19.47
CA LYS A 220 -9.92 -8.18 -19.64
C LYS A 220 -10.78 -7.32 -18.71
N PRO A 221 -10.20 -6.84 -17.60
CA PRO A 221 -10.88 -5.85 -16.77
C PRO A 221 -10.99 -4.53 -17.52
N GLU A 222 -12.20 -4.13 -17.89
CA GLU A 222 -12.45 -2.79 -18.40
C GLU A 222 -12.96 -1.89 -17.28
N PRO A 223 -12.44 -0.64 -17.16
CA PRO A 223 -13.00 0.32 -16.23
C PRO A 223 -14.41 0.69 -16.67
N VAL A 224 -15.39 0.43 -15.81
CA VAL A 224 -16.75 0.90 -16.02
C VAL A 224 -16.83 2.35 -15.57
N VAL A 225 -17.02 3.26 -16.50
CA VAL A 225 -17.28 4.67 -16.23
C VAL A 225 -18.80 4.85 -16.23
N PHE A 226 -19.37 5.35 -15.13
CA PHE A 226 -20.76 5.77 -15.02
C PHE A 226 -20.88 7.28 -15.16
#